data_3e5f3986823a40b0bc5a9b5b87948307
#
_entry.id   3e5f3986823a40b0bc5a9b5b87948307
#
_cell.length_a   1.000
_cell.length_b   1.000
_cell.length_c   1.000
_cell.angle_alpha   90.00
_cell.angle_beta   90.00
_cell.angle_gamma   90.00
#
_symmetry.space_group_name_H-M   'P 1'
#
loop_
_entity.id
_entity.type
_entity.pdbx_description
1 polymer ?
#
loop_
_entity_poly.entity_id
_entity_poly.type
_entity_poly.pdbx_seq_one_letter_code
_entity_poly.pdbx_strand_id
1 'polypeptide(L)'
;MKFSPAFHLLLCLTIGCSSNEIGNSKDVNPQTIFVRYSVFGEENNDSVTCSAQFRFAGEDGTTLVLNEPSNIRLDGMEIAVDSSAAMGALYEKKFRTAVFAGSHAWRYTDGEMNSYPATFAFIPFSLKSPLPSAVSRKDSLLIELNGLPNGTFITTALSDTSSSTDDVILKNKIADGRFTIPSAVWQKLGHGPVAIQISNTVDTTLPIGERPAEGGRIFVTYALQERTVDLRDDSARFASE
;
A
#
# COMPACT_ATOMS: atom_id res chain seq x y z
N MET A 1 6.68 -65.39 -15.32
CA MET A 1 6.27 -64.56 -14.22
C MET A 1 7.37 -63.53 -13.95
N LYS A 2 7.14 -62.27 -14.34
CA LYS A 2 8.05 -61.14 -14.03
C LYS A 2 7.24 -60.11 -13.27
N PHE A 3 7.55 -59.94 -11.98
CA PHE A 3 6.97 -58.90 -11.14
C PHE A 3 7.70 -57.58 -11.40
N SER A 4 6.96 -56.53 -11.78
CA SER A 4 7.45 -55.18 -11.88
C SER A 4 7.16 -54.45 -10.54
N PRO A 5 8.14 -53.83 -9.88
CA PRO A 5 7.86 -53.02 -8.69
C PRO A 5 7.34 -51.63 -9.10
N ALA A 6 6.09 -51.35 -8.71
CA ALA A 6 5.51 -50.04 -8.83
C ALA A 6 6.21 -49.08 -7.85
N PHE A 7 6.94 -48.13 -8.39
CA PHE A 7 7.58 -47.06 -7.65
C PHE A 7 6.51 -45.97 -7.29
N HIS A 8 6.03 -46.00 -6.06
CA HIS A 8 5.14 -44.99 -5.55
C HIS A 8 5.96 -43.71 -5.20
N LEU A 9 5.92 -42.72 -6.10
CA LEU A 9 6.45 -41.38 -5.85
C LEU A 9 5.51 -40.68 -4.86
N LEU A 10 5.89 -40.65 -3.58
CA LEU A 10 5.18 -39.92 -2.54
C LEU A 10 5.46 -38.41 -2.74
N LEU A 11 4.52 -37.72 -3.40
CA LEU A 11 4.55 -36.27 -3.59
C LEU A 11 4.20 -35.63 -2.25
N CYS A 12 5.21 -35.22 -1.46
CA CYS A 12 5.03 -34.40 -0.27
C CYS A 12 4.56 -32.99 -0.72
N LEU A 13 3.25 -32.76 -0.69
CA LEU A 13 2.66 -31.44 -0.74
C LEU A 13 3.05 -30.71 0.56
N THR A 14 4.07 -29.86 0.51
CA THR A 14 4.32 -28.87 1.55
C THR A 14 3.19 -27.85 1.48
N ILE A 15 2.14 -28.07 2.26
CA ILE A 15 1.14 -27.07 2.54
C ILE A 15 1.85 -26.02 3.39
N GLY A 16 2.26 -24.92 2.76
CA GLY A 16 2.70 -23.72 3.46
C GLY A 16 1.51 -23.17 4.22
N CYS A 17 1.29 -23.64 5.44
CA CYS A 17 0.40 -22.99 6.38
C CYS A 17 1.01 -21.63 6.70
N SER A 18 0.41 -20.53 6.21
CA SER A 18 0.54 -19.24 6.88
C SER A 18 -0.12 -19.41 8.24
N SER A 19 0.65 -19.64 9.29
CA SER A 19 0.11 -19.76 10.64
C SER A 19 -0.37 -18.37 11.07
N ASN A 20 -1.64 -18.22 11.41
CA ASN A 20 -2.18 -17.05 12.13
C ASN A 20 -1.74 -17.06 13.60
N GLU A 21 -0.66 -17.76 13.91
CA GLU A 21 -0.09 -17.86 15.22
C GLU A 21 0.50 -16.53 15.66
N ILE A 22 0.23 -16.14 16.90
CA ILE A 22 0.74 -14.91 17.50
C ILE A 22 1.79 -15.33 18.51
N GLY A 23 3.03 -14.88 18.32
CA GLY A 23 4.13 -15.07 19.27
C GLY A 23 4.32 -13.88 20.19
N ASN A 24 5.31 -13.97 21.07
CA ASN A 24 5.72 -12.89 21.97
C ASN A 24 7.12 -12.42 21.63
N SER A 25 7.36 -11.12 21.63
CA SER A 25 8.68 -10.55 21.33
C SER A 25 9.76 -10.94 22.34
N LYS A 26 9.39 -11.24 23.60
CA LYS A 26 10.31 -11.70 24.63
C LYS A 26 10.88 -13.11 24.40
N ASP A 27 10.23 -13.91 23.56
CA ASP A 27 10.58 -15.31 23.31
C ASP A 27 11.51 -15.46 22.09
N VAL A 28 11.87 -14.35 21.43
CA VAL A 28 12.72 -14.34 20.24
C VAL A 28 13.89 -13.37 20.39
N ASN A 29 14.97 -13.60 19.62
CA ASN A 29 16.06 -12.64 19.53
C ASN A 29 15.55 -11.35 18.86
N PRO A 30 15.70 -10.15 19.47
CA PRO A 30 15.24 -8.89 18.91
C PRO A 30 15.77 -8.61 17.49
N GLN A 31 16.96 -9.09 17.16
CA GLN A 31 17.57 -8.90 15.84
C GLN A 31 16.92 -9.73 14.74
N THR A 32 16.10 -10.74 15.10
CA THR A 32 15.31 -11.56 14.14
C THR A 32 13.90 -11.03 13.93
N ILE A 33 13.60 -9.84 14.45
CA ILE A 33 12.30 -9.20 14.28
C ILE A 33 12.32 -8.33 13.02
N PHE A 34 11.42 -8.63 12.07
CA PHE A 34 11.12 -7.78 10.93
C PHE A 34 10.05 -6.76 11.32
N VAL A 35 10.23 -5.48 10.98
CA VAL A 35 9.26 -4.43 11.26
C VAL A 35 8.56 -3.97 9.98
N ARG A 36 7.23 -3.84 10.02
CA ARG A 36 6.44 -3.32 8.91
C ARG A 36 5.57 -2.18 9.39
N TYR A 37 5.76 -1.00 8.80
CA TYR A 37 4.93 0.17 9.04
C TYR A 37 4.03 0.43 7.83
N SER A 38 2.79 0.82 8.10
CA SER A 38 1.84 1.21 7.07
C SER A 38 1.10 2.47 7.51
N VAL A 39 0.97 3.40 6.58
CA VAL A 39 0.20 4.63 6.74
C VAL A 39 -0.72 4.75 5.54
N PHE A 40 -2.02 4.82 5.79
CA PHE A 40 -3.03 4.90 4.74
C PHE A 40 -4.00 6.03 5.00
N GLY A 41 -4.16 6.90 4.02
CA GLY A 41 -5.19 7.93 3.98
C GLY A 41 -5.88 7.97 2.63
N GLU A 42 -7.09 8.48 2.63
CA GLU A 42 -7.93 8.58 1.44
C GLU A 42 -8.60 9.96 1.38
N GLU A 43 -8.81 10.44 0.16
CA GLU A 43 -9.55 11.69 -0.10
C GLU A 43 -10.97 11.60 0.50
N ASN A 44 -11.41 12.69 1.13
CA ASN A 44 -12.68 12.80 1.84
C ASN A 44 -12.88 11.83 3.02
N ASN A 45 -11.83 11.14 3.45
CA ASN A 45 -11.85 10.38 4.69
C ASN A 45 -11.26 11.24 5.83
N ASP A 46 -11.98 11.35 6.93
CA ASP A 46 -11.56 12.16 8.08
C ASP A 46 -10.40 11.55 8.86
N SER A 47 -9.98 10.33 8.53
CA SER A 47 -8.95 9.62 9.26
C SER A 47 -7.85 9.02 8.38
N VAL A 48 -6.61 9.11 8.89
CA VAL A 48 -5.44 8.38 8.43
C VAL A 48 -5.20 7.21 9.37
N THR A 49 -5.11 6.02 8.82
CA THR A 49 -4.79 4.80 9.59
C THR A 49 -3.29 4.58 9.58
N CYS A 50 -2.68 4.52 10.75
CA CYS A 50 -1.27 4.21 10.95
C CYS A 50 -1.14 2.88 11.67
N SER A 51 -0.41 1.93 11.10
CA SER A 51 -0.23 0.61 11.69
C SER A 51 1.22 0.14 11.68
N ALA A 52 1.56 -0.73 12.63
CA ALA A 52 2.83 -1.41 12.72
C ALA A 52 2.60 -2.90 12.98
N GLN A 53 3.41 -3.75 12.37
CA GLN A 53 3.49 -5.17 12.65
C GLN A 53 4.95 -5.57 12.88
N PHE A 54 5.12 -6.50 13.80
CA PHE A 54 6.39 -7.11 14.14
C PHE A 54 6.29 -8.58 13.82
N ARG A 55 7.28 -9.13 13.10
CA ARG A 55 7.24 -10.51 12.63
C ARG A 55 8.55 -11.21 12.92
N PHE A 56 8.49 -12.46 13.37
CA PHE A 56 9.65 -13.29 13.57
C PHE A 56 10.15 -13.88 12.25
N ALA A 57 11.45 -13.80 12.00
CA ALA A 57 12.14 -14.42 10.86
C ALA A 57 11.66 -13.93 9.48
N GLY A 58 11.40 -12.62 9.34
CA GLY A 58 11.14 -12.00 8.05
C GLY A 58 9.72 -11.50 7.82
N GLU A 59 9.48 -10.94 6.63
CA GLU A 59 8.24 -10.24 6.28
C GLU A 59 6.98 -11.13 6.35
N ASP A 60 7.12 -12.43 6.07
CA ASP A 60 6.02 -13.40 6.07
C ASP A 60 5.98 -14.25 7.34
N GLY A 61 6.80 -13.93 8.33
CA GLY A 61 6.92 -14.68 9.58
C GLY A 61 5.73 -14.51 10.53
N THR A 62 5.78 -15.22 11.66
CA THR A 62 4.76 -15.15 12.72
C THR A 62 4.69 -13.76 13.32
N THR A 63 3.48 -13.20 13.46
CA THR A 63 3.28 -11.89 14.10
C THR A 63 3.58 -11.95 15.61
N LEU A 64 4.12 -10.86 16.15
CA LEU A 64 4.56 -10.79 17.54
C LEU A 64 3.81 -9.71 18.32
N VAL A 65 3.37 -10.06 19.51
CA VAL A 65 3.01 -9.08 20.54
C VAL A 65 4.30 -8.59 21.21
N LEU A 66 4.46 -7.28 21.26
CA LEU A 66 5.58 -6.65 21.99
C LEU A 66 5.32 -6.76 23.51
N ASN A 67 6.30 -7.31 24.22
CA ASN A 67 6.28 -7.42 25.67
C ASN A 67 7.27 -6.41 26.25
N GLU A 68 6.95 -5.81 27.38
CA GLU A 68 7.89 -4.91 28.06
C GLU A 68 9.29 -5.51 28.19
N PRO A 69 10.35 -4.73 27.90
CA PRO A 69 10.33 -3.28 27.65
C PRO A 69 10.07 -2.88 26.20
N SER A 70 9.82 -3.84 25.28
CA SER A 70 9.53 -3.54 23.87
C SER A 70 8.25 -2.73 23.72
N ASN A 71 8.31 -1.68 22.91
CA ASN A 71 7.13 -0.84 22.61
C ASN A 71 7.27 -0.15 21.25
N ILE A 72 6.14 0.36 20.75
CA ILE A 72 6.07 1.15 19.53
C ILE A 72 5.39 2.49 19.78
N ARG A 73 5.95 3.56 19.22
CA ARG A 73 5.40 4.91 19.32
C ARG A 73 5.35 5.57 17.94
N LEU A 74 4.34 6.40 17.73
CA LEU A 74 4.26 7.34 16.62
C LEU A 74 4.20 8.76 17.18
N ASP A 75 5.14 9.61 16.78
CA ASP A 75 5.31 10.98 17.27
C ASP A 75 5.33 11.07 18.81
N GLY A 76 5.99 10.10 19.45
CA GLY A 76 6.09 10.00 20.90
C GLY A 76 4.87 9.35 21.59
N MET A 77 3.77 9.15 20.88
CA MET A 77 2.56 8.52 21.40
C MET A 77 2.66 7.01 21.28
N GLU A 78 2.47 6.30 22.35
CA GLU A 78 2.47 4.84 22.38
C GLU A 78 1.23 4.29 21.68
N ILE A 79 1.43 3.23 20.87
CA ILE A 79 0.36 2.54 20.16
C ILE A 79 0.14 1.19 20.85
N ALA A 80 -1.09 0.96 21.31
CA ALA A 80 -1.48 -0.32 21.88
C ALA A 80 -1.70 -1.38 20.80
N VAL A 81 -1.51 -2.64 21.17
CA VAL A 81 -1.81 -3.77 20.28
C VAL A 81 -3.32 -3.93 20.10
N ASP A 82 -3.72 -4.15 18.87
CA ASP A 82 -5.04 -4.66 18.49
C ASP A 82 -4.83 -5.97 17.73
N SER A 83 -5.22 -7.07 18.34
CA SER A 83 -4.96 -8.41 17.81
C SER A 83 -6.24 -9.03 17.30
N SER A 84 -6.19 -9.64 16.11
CA SER A 84 -7.30 -10.42 15.57
C SER A 84 -6.82 -11.77 15.05
N ALA A 85 -7.71 -12.78 15.09
CA ALA A 85 -7.41 -14.11 14.55
C ALA A 85 -7.10 -14.10 13.06
N ALA A 86 -7.56 -13.10 12.33
CA ALA A 86 -7.34 -12.97 10.88
C ALA A 86 -6.05 -12.25 10.51
N MET A 87 -5.62 -11.26 11.32
CA MET A 87 -4.49 -10.38 10.98
C MET A 87 -3.27 -10.57 11.91
N GLY A 88 -3.40 -11.38 12.95
CA GLY A 88 -2.38 -11.54 13.97
C GLY A 88 -2.26 -10.33 14.89
N ALA A 89 -1.08 -10.10 15.47
CA ALA A 89 -0.81 -8.91 16.29
C ALA A 89 -0.59 -7.69 15.39
N LEU A 90 -1.41 -6.67 15.58
CA LEU A 90 -1.39 -5.41 14.85
C LEU A 90 -1.40 -4.25 15.85
N TYR A 91 -0.59 -3.25 15.63
CA TYR A 91 -0.56 -1.99 16.38
C TYR A 91 -1.17 -0.93 15.48
N GLU A 92 -2.38 -0.48 15.76
CA GLU A 92 -3.09 0.44 14.89
C GLU A 92 -3.60 1.67 15.65
N LYS A 93 -3.53 2.83 14.99
CA LYS A 93 -4.14 4.06 15.45
C LYS A 93 -4.59 4.92 14.29
N LYS A 94 -5.75 5.55 14.46
CA LYS A 94 -6.32 6.52 13.51
C LYS A 94 -6.06 7.94 13.99
N PHE A 95 -5.67 8.79 13.05
CA PHE A 95 -5.43 10.22 13.26
C PHE A 95 -6.35 11.01 12.34
N ARG A 96 -6.69 12.24 12.74
CA ARG A 96 -7.50 13.11 11.88
C ARG A 96 -6.69 13.58 10.68
N THR A 97 -7.19 13.35 9.47
CA THR A 97 -6.53 13.73 8.20
C THR A 97 -6.14 15.20 8.15
N ALA A 98 -7.01 16.08 8.66
CA ALA A 98 -6.82 17.54 8.62
C ALA A 98 -5.54 18.03 9.33
N VAL A 99 -4.98 17.26 10.26
CA VAL A 99 -3.80 17.63 11.05
C VAL A 99 -2.63 16.65 10.90
N PHE A 100 -2.75 15.65 10.02
CA PHE A 100 -1.75 14.61 9.87
C PHE A 100 -0.84 14.79 8.64
N ALA A 101 -1.00 15.88 7.88
CA ALA A 101 -0.07 16.18 6.78
C ALA A 101 1.29 16.61 7.33
N GLY A 102 2.38 16.09 6.73
CA GLY A 102 3.74 16.49 7.10
C GLY A 102 4.64 15.33 7.48
N SER A 103 5.66 15.65 8.29
CA SER A 103 6.68 14.68 8.72
C SER A 103 6.30 14.05 10.05
N HIS A 104 6.48 12.74 10.13
CA HIS A 104 6.18 11.91 11.29
C HIS A 104 7.33 10.96 11.58
N ALA A 105 7.34 10.38 12.79
CA ALA A 105 8.37 9.42 13.18
C ALA A 105 7.78 8.25 13.98
N TRP A 106 7.96 7.05 13.45
CA TRP A 106 7.86 5.83 14.21
C TRP A 106 9.09 5.67 15.11
N ARG A 107 8.90 5.10 16.28
CA ARG A 107 10.00 4.70 17.17
C ARG A 107 9.68 3.33 17.78
N TYR A 108 10.38 2.33 17.31
CA TYR A 108 10.36 1.00 17.91
C TYR A 108 11.47 0.89 18.95
N THR A 109 11.16 0.38 20.13
CA THR A 109 12.14 -0.01 21.15
C THR A 109 12.04 -1.53 21.32
N ASP A 110 13.14 -2.25 21.23
CA ASP A 110 13.18 -3.70 21.37
C ASP A 110 13.36 -4.17 22.82
N GLY A 111 13.42 -5.50 23.03
CA GLY A 111 13.58 -6.12 24.34
C GLY A 111 14.94 -5.84 25.01
N GLU A 112 15.93 -5.41 24.26
CA GLU A 112 17.27 -5.02 24.74
C GLU A 112 17.41 -3.50 24.87
N MET A 113 16.31 -2.74 24.77
CA MET A 113 16.26 -1.27 24.84
C MET A 113 16.95 -0.56 23.67
N ASN A 114 17.25 -1.25 22.57
CA ASN A 114 17.69 -0.59 21.35
C ASN A 114 16.53 0.17 20.72
N SER A 115 16.79 1.38 20.24
CA SER A 115 15.77 2.25 19.65
C SER A 115 15.99 2.43 18.16
N TYR A 116 14.93 2.20 17.38
CA TYR A 116 14.89 2.28 15.92
C TYR A 116 13.91 3.38 15.47
N PRO A 117 14.39 4.62 15.27
CA PRO A 117 13.55 5.71 14.76
C PRO A 117 13.44 5.61 13.24
N ALA A 118 12.23 5.63 12.70
CA ALA A 118 11.97 5.64 11.26
C ALA A 118 11.08 6.83 10.89
N THR A 119 11.58 7.72 10.04
CA THR A 119 10.87 8.93 9.64
C THR A 119 10.16 8.76 8.30
N PHE A 120 9.02 9.42 8.14
CA PHE A 120 8.28 9.45 6.89
C PHE A 120 7.55 10.79 6.70
N ALA A 121 7.16 11.07 5.47
CA ALA A 121 6.28 12.19 5.16
C ALA A 121 4.94 11.66 4.66
N PHE A 122 3.83 12.19 5.19
CA PHE A 122 2.49 11.95 4.68
C PHE A 122 2.03 13.19 3.91
N ILE A 123 1.80 13.02 2.60
CA ILE A 123 1.53 14.12 1.66
C ILE A 123 0.18 13.87 0.98
N PRO A 124 -0.92 14.39 1.54
CA PRO A 124 -2.21 14.41 0.86
C PRO A 124 -2.15 15.25 -0.42
N PHE A 125 -2.88 14.82 -1.44
CA PHE A 125 -2.98 15.52 -2.70
C PHE A 125 -4.41 15.51 -3.24
N SER A 126 -4.70 16.28 -4.28
CA SER A 126 -6.04 16.37 -4.86
C SER A 126 -5.97 16.57 -6.38
N LEU A 127 -7.07 16.30 -7.08
CA LEU A 127 -7.24 16.76 -8.44
C LEU A 127 -7.29 18.30 -8.44
N LYS A 128 -6.60 18.95 -9.38
CA LYS A 128 -6.69 20.39 -9.61
C LYS A 128 -8.02 20.77 -10.26
N SER A 129 -8.53 19.88 -11.12
CA SER A 129 -9.82 20.01 -11.80
C SER A 129 -10.53 18.65 -11.85
N PRO A 130 -11.87 18.59 -11.81
CA PRO A 130 -12.60 17.35 -11.99
C PRO A 130 -12.21 16.66 -13.31
N LEU A 131 -12.24 15.33 -13.31
CA LEU A 131 -12.07 14.57 -14.55
C LEU A 131 -13.28 14.83 -15.49
N PRO A 132 -13.09 14.77 -16.82
CA PRO A 132 -14.19 14.87 -17.76
C PRO A 132 -15.16 13.70 -17.57
N SER A 133 -16.43 13.91 -17.85
CA SER A 133 -17.46 12.85 -17.78
C SER A 133 -17.28 11.77 -18.86
N ALA A 134 -16.62 12.11 -19.97
CA ALA A 134 -16.32 11.17 -21.04
C ALA A 134 -14.95 11.44 -21.66
N VAL A 135 -14.30 10.37 -22.15
CA VAL A 135 -13.02 10.41 -22.85
C VAL A 135 -13.12 9.59 -24.14
N SER A 136 -12.56 10.13 -25.24
CA SER A 136 -12.41 9.36 -26.47
C SER A 136 -11.24 8.39 -26.37
N ARG A 137 -11.40 7.17 -26.88
CA ARG A 137 -10.31 6.20 -26.99
C ARG A 137 -9.13 6.69 -27.84
N LYS A 138 -9.36 7.68 -28.70
CA LYS A 138 -8.33 8.27 -29.58
C LYS A 138 -7.51 9.34 -28.86
N ASP A 139 -8.02 9.87 -27.75
CA ASP A 139 -7.42 10.99 -27.04
C ASP A 139 -6.67 10.54 -25.80
N SER A 140 -5.60 11.25 -25.48
CA SER A 140 -4.92 11.09 -24.19
C SER A 140 -5.62 11.94 -23.13
N LEU A 141 -5.70 11.45 -21.91
CA LEU A 141 -6.27 12.19 -20.78
C LEU A 141 -5.15 12.84 -19.96
N LEU A 142 -5.11 14.17 -19.96
CA LEU A 142 -4.25 14.95 -19.07
C LEU A 142 -4.92 15.09 -17.71
N ILE A 143 -4.19 14.75 -16.64
CA ILE A 143 -4.63 14.88 -15.27
C ILE A 143 -3.69 15.84 -14.54
N GLU A 144 -4.26 16.86 -13.90
CA GLU A 144 -3.54 17.84 -13.09
C GLU A 144 -3.81 17.61 -11.61
N LEU A 145 -2.76 17.65 -10.81
CA LEU A 145 -2.78 17.41 -9.37
C LEU A 145 -2.21 18.60 -8.60
N ASN A 146 -2.72 18.80 -7.38
CA ASN A 146 -2.16 19.72 -6.39
C ASN A 146 -1.56 18.92 -5.24
N GLY A 147 -0.49 19.44 -4.60
CA GLY A 147 0.06 18.92 -3.36
C GLY A 147 1.24 17.96 -3.50
N LEU A 148 1.52 17.43 -4.69
CA LEU A 148 2.64 16.53 -4.89
C LEU A 148 3.86 17.23 -5.52
N PRO A 149 5.09 16.96 -5.05
CA PRO A 149 6.31 17.46 -5.65
C PRO A 149 6.54 16.89 -7.06
N ASN A 150 7.23 17.66 -7.91
CA ASN A 150 7.72 17.16 -9.19
C ASN A 150 8.63 15.94 -8.99
N GLY A 151 8.51 14.97 -9.87
CA GLY A 151 9.27 13.73 -9.78
C GLY A 151 8.63 12.64 -8.92
N THR A 152 7.54 12.93 -8.19
CA THR A 152 6.77 11.92 -7.46
C THR A 152 6.16 10.92 -8.42
N PHE A 153 6.20 9.64 -8.05
CA PHE A 153 5.51 8.59 -8.78
C PHE A 153 4.10 8.41 -8.22
N ILE A 154 3.13 8.26 -9.12
CA ILE A 154 1.77 7.89 -8.80
C ILE A 154 1.41 6.60 -9.52
N THR A 155 0.50 5.86 -8.93
CA THR A 155 -0.15 4.70 -9.54
C THR A 155 -1.55 5.09 -9.94
N THR A 156 -1.93 4.75 -11.18
CA THR A 156 -3.30 4.87 -11.67
C THR A 156 -3.78 3.48 -12.03
N ALA A 157 -4.81 3.00 -11.35
CA ALA A 157 -5.52 1.78 -11.72
C ALA A 157 -6.75 2.15 -12.54
N LEU A 158 -6.95 1.45 -13.63
CA LEU A 158 -8.06 1.62 -14.56
C LEU A 158 -8.81 0.29 -14.65
N SER A 159 -10.08 0.28 -14.27
CA SER A 159 -10.94 -0.89 -14.30
C SER A 159 -12.17 -0.59 -15.12
N ASP A 160 -12.53 -1.46 -16.05
CA ASP A 160 -13.81 -1.35 -16.77
C ASP A 160 -14.86 -2.29 -16.15
N THR A 161 -16.10 -2.16 -16.59
CA THR A 161 -17.21 -3.01 -16.15
C THR A 161 -17.23 -4.39 -16.82
N SER A 162 -16.28 -4.67 -17.71
CA SER A 162 -16.17 -5.95 -18.41
C SER A 162 -15.44 -6.97 -17.52
N SER A 163 -16.11 -8.03 -17.16
CA SER A 163 -15.52 -9.12 -16.36
C SER A 163 -14.43 -9.91 -17.11
N SER A 164 -14.12 -9.55 -18.36
CA SER A 164 -13.16 -10.24 -19.22
C SER A 164 -11.81 -9.52 -19.37
N THR A 165 -11.67 -8.32 -18.81
CA THR A 165 -10.43 -7.54 -18.88
C THR A 165 -9.80 -7.39 -17.50
N ASP A 166 -8.47 -7.55 -17.45
CA ASP A 166 -7.69 -7.27 -16.24
C ASP A 166 -7.56 -5.76 -16.04
N ASP A 167 -7.44 -5.32 -14.79
CA ASP A 167 -7.14 -3.95 -14.45
C ASP A 167 -5.84 -3.49 -15.11
N VAL A 168 -5.85 -2.28 -15.65
CA VAL A 168 -4.64 -1.67 -16.22
C VAL A 168 -3.99 -0.79 -15.18
N ILE A 169 -2.79 -1.16 -14.75
CA ILE A 169 -2.01 -0.41 -13.76
C ILE A 169 -0.94 0.40 -14.48
N LEU A 170 -0.95 1.71 -14.26
CA LEU A 170 0.04 2.64 -14.76
C LEU A 170 0.85 3.23 -13.61
N LYS A 171 2.18 3.35 -13.80
CA LYS A 171 3.04 4.17 -12.94
C LYS A 171 3.50 5.39 -13.72
N ASN A 172 3.11 6.56 -13.28
CA ASN A 172 3.43 7.82 -13.92
C ASN A 172 4.30 8.70 -13.00
N LYS A 173 5.25 9.39 -13.58
CA LYS A 173 6.03 10.41 -12.89
C LYS A 173 5.39 11.78 -13.10
N ILE A 174 5.14 12.51 -12.01
CA ILE A 174 4.58 13.86 -12.09
C ILE A 174 5.62 14.83 -12.60
N ALA A 175 5.22 15.64 -13.58
CA ALA A 175 5.97 16.78 -14.08
C ALA A 175 5.05 18.02 -14.12
N ASP A 176 5.47 19.10 -13.49
CA ASP A 176 4.69 20.34 -13.37
C ASP A 176 3.26 20.13 -12.84
N GLY A 177 3.13 19.26 -11.83
CA GLY A 177 1.85 18.96 -11.21
C GLY A 177 0.90 18.13 -12.07
N ARG A 178 1.37 17.47 -13.13
CA ARG A 178 0.50 16.77 -14.10
C ARG A 178 1.13 15.48 -14.61
N PHE A 179 0.27 14.61 -15.11
CA PHE A 179 0.64 13.41 -15.87
C PHE A 179 -0.43 13.10 -16.93
N THR A 180 -0.12 12.18 -17.83
CA THR A 180 -1.02 11.82 -18.94
C THR A 180 -1.29 10.33 -18.95
N ILE A 181 -2.55 9.94 -19.14
CA ILE A 181 -2.95 8.59 -19.52
C ILE A 181 -2.96 8.55 -21.05
N PRO A 182 -2.04 7.81 -21.70
CA PRO A 182 -1.97 7.77 -23.17
C PRO A 182 -3.19 7.10 -23.80
N SER A 183 -3.59 7.53 -24.99
CA SER A 183 -4.70 6.92 -25.73
C SER A 183 -4.53 5.41 -25.96
N ALA A 184 -3.31 4.93 -26.12
CA ALA A 184 -3.02 3.50 -26.30
C ALA A 184 -3.46 2.63 -25.09
N VAL A 185 -3.60 3.22 -23.90
CA VAL A 185 -4.07 2.51 -22.71
C VAL A 185 -5.54 2.14 -22.83
N TRP A 186 -6.36 3.03 -23.41
CA TRP A 186 -7.78 2.81 -23.57
C TRP A 186 -8.13 1.62 -24.48
N GLN A 187 -7.20 1.21 -25.36
CA GLN A 187 -7.38 0.06 -26.25
C GLN A 187 -7.37 -1.29 -25.48
N LYS A 188 -6.91 -1.28 -24.24
CA LYS A 188 -6.86 -2.46 -23.37
C LYS A 188 -8.12 -2.67 -22.53
N LEU A 189 -9.03 -1.71 -22.56
CA LEU A 189 -10.24 -1.68 -21.75
C LEU A 189 -11.48 -1.93 -22.62
N GLY A 190 -12.55 -2.43 -22.02
CA GLY A 190 -13.86 -2.58 -22.65
C GLY A 190 -14.54 -1.23 -22.95
N HIS A 191 -15.75 -1.28 -23.50
CA HIS A 191 -16.56 -0.09 -23.75
C HIS A 191 -17.33 0.32 -22.49
N GLY A 192 -17.64 1.61 -22.37
CA GLY A 192 -18.50 2.14 -21.31
C GLY A 192 -17.74 2.75 -20.14
N PRO A 193 -18.31 2.71 -18.94
CA PRO A 193 -17.71 3.33 -17.77
C PRO A 193 -16.37 2.68 -17.40
N VAL A 194 -15.37 3.52 -17.16
CA VAL A 194 -14.05 3.12 -16.66
C VAL A 194 -13.82 3.80 -15.33
N ALA A 195 -13.58 3.01 -14.29
CA ALA A 195 -13.15 3.49 -12.98
C ALA A 195 -11.67 3.88 -13.04
N ILE A 196 -11.33 5.02 -12.45
CA ILE A 196 -9.97 5.56 -12.35
C ILE A 196 -9.65 5.78 -10.88
N GLN A 197 -8.75 4.97 -10.34
CA GLN A 197 -8.22 5.11 -8.99
C GLN A 197 -6.80 5.66 -9.06
N ILE A 198 -6.53 6.79 -8.41
CA ILE A 198 -5.21 7.43 -8.39
C ILE A 198 -4.66 7.38 -6.97
N SER A 199 -3.44 6.90 -6.81
CA SER A 199 -2.77 6.85 -5.52
C SER A 199 -1.29 7.18 -5.62
N ASN A 200 -0.75 7.73 -4.53
CA ASN A 200 0.68 7.82 -4.28
C ASN A 200 1.04 6.83 -3.18
N THR A 201 1.95 5.91 -3.46
CA THR A 201 2.49 4.98 -2.46
C THR A 201 4.01 5.08 -2.47
N VAL A 202 4.55 5.43 -1.32
CA VAL A 202 5.98 5.27 -1.01
C VAL A 202 6.13 3.90 -0.36
N ASP A 203 6.89 3.02 -0.99
CA ASP A 203 7.23 1.69 -0.50
C ASP A 203 8.75 1.61 -0.41
N THR A 204 9.27 1.60 0.81
CA THR A 204 10.71 1.73 1.04
C THR A 204 11.18 0.77 2.12
N THR A 205 12.30 0.10 1.86
CA THR A 205 13.05 -0.64 2.88
C THR A 205 13.67 0.36 3.86
N LEU A 206 13.49 0.12 5.14
CA LEU A 206 14.07 0.96 6.20
C LEU A 206 15.60 0.81 6.19
N PRO A 207 16.37 1.92 6.31
CA PRO A 207 17.82 1.86 6.38
C PRO A 207 18.31 1.20 7.68
N ILE A 208 19.57 0.79 7.67
CA ILE A 208 20.25 0.28 8.88
C ILE A 208 20.24 1.39 9.95
N GLY A 209 19.89 1.05 11.17
CA GLY A 209 19.70 2.00 12.28
C GLY A 209 18.25 2.43 12.48
N GLU A 210 17.39 2.25 11.48
CA GLU A 210 15.95 2.47 11.59
C GLU A 210 15.16 1.16 11.77
N ARG A 211 15.84 0.03 11.83
CA ARG A 211 15.28 -1.32 11.92
C ARG A 211 16.23 -2.31 12.59
N PRO A 212 15.73 -3.44 13.14
CA PRO A 212 16.56 -4.58 13.51
C PRO A 212 17.30 -5.21 12.32
N ALA A 213 18.24 -6.11 12.58
CA ALA A 213 19.05 -6.73 11.51
C ALA A 213 18.23 -7.52 10.50
N GLU A 214 17.14 -8.19 10.92
CA GLU A 214 16.24 -8.96 10.05
C GLU A 214 15.61 -8.10 8.94
N GLY A 215 15.30 -6.87 9.24
CA GLY A 215 14.79 -5.98 8.20
C GLY A 215 13.60 -5.14 8.64
N GLY A 216 13.12 -4.34 7.67
CA GLY A 216 11.91 -3.55 7.85
C GLY A 216 11.53 -2.79 6.59
N ARG A 217 10.23 -2.50 6.47
CA ARG A 217 9.63 -1.72 5.37
C ARG A 217 8.63 -0.72 5.89
N ILE A 218 8.47 0.35 5.15
CA ILE A 218 7.43 1.34 5.38
C ILE A 218 6.65 1.59 4.09
N PHE A 219 5.33 1.58 4.23
CA PHE A 219 4.37 1.91 3.18
C PHE A 219 3.61 3.16 3.59
N VAL A 220 3.66 4.20 2.77
CA VAL A 220 2.89 5.42 2.99
C VAL A 220 2.04 5.66 1.76
N THR A 221 0.74 5.51 1.91
CA THR A 221 -0.22 5.62 0.81
C THR A 221 -1.23 6.72 1.07
N TYR A 222 -1.44 7.56 0.06
CA TYR A 222 -2.62 8.40 -0.05
C TYR A 222 -3.33 8.11 -1.36
N ALA A 223 -4.65 7.86 -1.31
CA ALA A 223 -5.47 7.56 -2.46
C ALA A 223 -6.52 8.66 -2.67
N LEU A 224 -6.77 9.04 -3.92
CA LEU A 224 -7.96 9.81 -4.24
C LEU A 224 -9.17 8.87 -4.24
N GLN A 225 -10.36 9.40 -4.06
CA GLN A 225 -11.56 8.62 -4.33
C GLN A 225 -11.59 8.19 -5.78
N GLU A 226 -12.15 7.02 -6.03
CA GLU A 226 -12.39 6.53 -7.39
C GLU A 226 -13.28 7.48 -8.19
N ARG A 227 -12.95 7.68 -9.45
CA ARG A 227 -13.70 8.47 -10.41
C ARG A 227 -14.07 7.62 -11.60
N THR A 228 -15.24 7.86 -12.18
CA THR A 228 -15.70 7.16 -13.37
C THR A 228 -15.72 8.11 -14.56
N VAL A 229 -15.21 7.65 -15.70
CA VAL A 229 -15.31 8.32 -16.99
C VAL A 229 -15.96 7.39 -18.01
N ASP A 230 -16.76 7.93 -18.94
CA ASP A 230 -17.38 7.16 -20.01
C ASP A 230 -16.42 7.09 -21.21
N LEU A 231 -15.94 5.88 -21.53
CA LEU A 231 -14.97 5.66 -22.59
C LEU A 231 -15.71 5.43 -23.93
N ARG A 232 -15.51 6.34 -24.91
CA ARG A 232 -16.19 6.39 -26.20
C ARG A 232 -15.26 6.15 -27.38
N ASP A 233 -15.78 5.56 -28.45
CA ASP A 233 -14.99 5.30 -29.67
C ASP A 233 -14.75 6.57 -30.52
N ASP A 234 -15.68 7.49 -30.50
CA ASP A 234 -15.59 8.74 -31.31
C ASP A 234 -15.07 9.90 -30.44
N SER A 235 -14.35 10.81 -31.14
CA SER A 235 -13.98 12.09 -30.53
C SER A 235 -15.28 12.79 -30.12
N ALA A 236 -15.56 12.88 -28.83
CA ALA A 236 -16.71 13.61 -28.34
C ALA A 236 -16.52 15.07 -28.76
N ARG A 237 -17.26 15.49 -29.81
CA ARG A 237 -17.48 16.91 -30.05
C ARG A 237 -18.29 17.39 -28.85
N PHE A 238 -17.62 18.01 -27.90
CA PHE A 238 -18.30 18.70 -26.83
C PHE A 238 -19.16 19.78 -27.46
N ALA A 239 -20.46 19.54 -27.55
CA ALA A 239 -21.42 20.59 -27.76
C ALA A 239 -21.36 21.48 -26.53
N SER A 240 -20.79 22.66 -26.67
CA SER A 240 -20.95 23.75 -25.74
C SER A 240 -22.44 24.14 -25.74
N GLU A 241 -23.19 23.76 -24.72
CA GLU A 241 -24.41 24.42 -24.33
C GLU A 241 -24.13 25.44 -23.21
#